data_5751312faf8e9170520e7795d44bd8df
#
_entry.id   5751312faf8e9170520e7795d44bd8df
#
_cell.length_a   1.000
_cell.length_b   1.000
_cell.length_c   1.000
_cell.angle_alpha   90.00
_cell.angle_beta   90.00
_cell.angle_gamma   90.00
#
_symmetry.space_group_name_H-M   'P 1'
#
loop_
_entity.id
_entity.type
_entity.pdbx_description
1 polymer ?
#
loop_
_entity_poly.entity_id
_entity_poly.type
_entity_poly.pdbx_seq_one_letter_code
_entity_poly.pdbx_strand_id
1 'polypeptide(L)'
;YQLISRSALGLLDTAMPGAERAKVDVVLARYAPAGIGFHSLRSREAGQRRFISMHVLVPGSWTVQRGHDLLEQIEAEVRECFDRPTTVFTHLEPLEDPTSMDDIGIDRGQP
;
A
#
# COMPACT_ATOMS: atom_id res chain seq x y z
N TYR A 1 26.59 -1.82 13.21
CA TYR A 1 25.90 -1.05 12.22
C TYR A 1 24.79 -1.80 11.54
N GLN A 2 25.03 -2.97 11.10
CA GLN A 2 24.00 -3.74 10.47
C GLN A 2 22.86 -4.04 11.41
N LEU A 3 23.17 -4.23 12.66
CA LEU A 3 22.14 -4.50 13.64
C LEU A 3 21.24 -3.28 13.79
N ILE A 4 21.81 -2.11 13.80
CA ILE A 4 21.04 -0.88 13.91
C ILE A 4 20.19 -0.70 12.67
N SER A 5 20.73 -1.00 11.50
CA SER A 5 19.98 -0.89 10.27
C SER A 5 18.78 -1.82 10.28
N ARG A 6 18.96 -3.04 10.76
CA ARG A 6 17.88 -3.98 10.80
C ARG A 6 16.80 -3.51 11.74
N SER A 7 17.17 -2.99 12.89
CA SER A 7 16.19 -2.50 13.83
C SER A 7 15.43 -1.34 13.25
N ALA A 8 16.10 -0.46 12.54
CA ALA A 8 15.43 0.68 11.93
C ALA A 8 14.45 0.20 10.87
N LEU A 9 14.84 -0.77 10.06
CA LEU A 9 13.93 -1.29 9.05
C LEU A 9 12.77 -2.04 9.70
N GLY A 10 12.96 -2.63 10.85
CA GLY A 10 11.88 -3.29 11.55
C GLY A 10 10.85 -2.32 12.08
N LEU A 11 11.27 -1.09 12.40
CA LEU A 11 10.36 -0.07 12.86
C LEU A 11 9.76 0.71 11.70
N LEU A 12 10.49 0.77 10.58
CA LEU A 12 10.01 1.45 9.39
C LEU A 12 9.42 0.40 8.46
N ASP A 13 9.31 0.70 7.21
CA ASP A 13 8.76 -0.23 6.25
C ASP A 13 9.87 -1.09 5.67
N THR A 14 9.60 -2.36 5.55
CA THR A 14 10.56 -3.26 4.93
C THR A 14 9.99 -3.77 3.62
N ALA A 15 10.87 -4.14 2.71
CA ALA A 15 10.44 -4.68 1.45
C ALA A 15 9.88 -6.08 1.65
N MET A 16 8.83 -6.41 0.94
CA MET A 16 8.30 -7.76 0.95
C MET A 16 9.22 -8.68 0.19
N PRO A 17 9.29 -9.96 0.58
CA PRO A 17 9.97 -10.95 -0.24
C PRO A 17 9.38 -10.95 -1.65
N GLY A 18 10.22 -11.22 -2.64
CA GLY A 18 9.80 -11.15 -4.03
C GLY A 18 8.58 -11.98 -4.38
N ALA A 19 8.48 -13.18 -3.82
CA ALA A 19 7.34 -14.05 -4.11
C ALA A 19 6.03 -13.47 -3.57
N GLU A 20 6.08 -12.86 -2.40
CA GLU A 20 4.88 -12.24 -1.81
C GLU A 20 4.53 -10.97 -2.56
N ARG A 21 5.53 -10.18 -2.92
CA ARG A 21 5.29 -8.95 -3.67
C ARG A 21 4.65 -9.26 -5.00
N ALA A 22 5.07 -10.34 -5.64
CA ALA A 22 4.52 -10.72 -6.93
C ALA A 22 3.02 -11.02 -6.83
N LYS A 23 2.58 -11.63 -5.74
CA LYS A 23 1.15 -11.92 -5.55
C LYS A 23 0.37 -10.63 -5.42
N VAL A 24 0.88 -9.68 -4.67
CA VAL A 24 0.23 -8.38 -4.51
C VAL A 24 0.18 -7.66 -5.84
N ASP A 25 1.29 -7.67 -6.58
CA ASP A 25 1.34 -7.00 -7.87
C ASP A 25 0.31 -7.55 -8.85
N VAL A 26 0.06 -8.85 -8.83
CA VAL A 26 -0.96 -9.45 -9.69
C VAL A 26 -2.35 -8.90 -9.33
N VAL A 27 -2.63 -8.79 -8.05
CA VAL A 27 -3.92 -8.25 -7.61
C VAL A 27 -4.06 -6.80 -8.06
N LEU A 28 -3.05 -5.99 -7.81
CA LEU A 28 -3.15 -4.57 -8.14
C LEU A 28 -3.21 -4.32 -9.64
N ALA A 29 -2.54 -5.16 -10.42
CA ALA A 29 -2.54 -4.99 -11.86
C ALA A 29 -3.94 -5.14 -12.48
N ARG A 30 -4.84 -5.81 -11.79
CA ARG A 30 -6.21 -5.98 -12.30
C ARG A 30 -6.96 -4.66 -12.38
N TYR A 31 -6.50 -3.67 -11.63
CA TYR A 31 -7.19 -2.38 -11.55
C TYR A 31 -6.62 -1.35 -12.51
N ALA A 32 -5.47 -1.63 -13.13
CA ALA A 32 -4.86 -0.67 -14.05
C ALA A 32 -5.76 -0.30 -15.24
N PRO A 33 -6.47 -1.26 -15.85
CA PRO A 33 -7.34 -0.89 -16.99
C PRO A 33 -8.48 0.06 -16.60
N ALA A 34 -8.84 0.10 -15.32
CA ALA A 34 -9.88 1.00 -14.84
C ALA A 34 -9.31 2.38 -14.49
N GLY A 35 -8.03 2.58 -14.67
CA GLY A 35 -7.41 3.88 -14.40
C GLY A 35 -7.02 4.09 -12.94
N ILE A 36 -7.01 3.03 -12.14
CA ILE A 36 -6.66 3.14 -10.73
C ILE A 36 -5.13 3.06 -10.60
N GLY A 37 -4.56 3.95 -9.82
CA GLY A 37 -3.11 3.96 -9.60
C GLY A 37 -2.77 3.55 -8.19
N PHE A 38 -1.53 3.12 -7.99
CA PHE A 38 -1.05 2.72 -6.67
C PHE A 38 0.36 3.23 -6.48
N HIS A 39 0.68 3.69 -5.27
CA HIS A 39 2.07 4.00 -4.94
C HIS A 39 2.27 3.90 -3.44
N SER A 40 3.52 4.00 -3.03
CA SER A 40 3.92 3.93 -1.63
C SER A 40 3.51 2.61 -0.99
N LEU A 41 3.66 1.52 -1.74
CA LEU A 41 3.38 0.20 -1.18
C LEU A 41 4.48 -0.14 -0.19
N ARG A 42 4.09 -0.36 1.06
CA ARG A 42 5.03 -0.65 2.13
C ARG A 42 4.54 -1.81 2.96
N SER A 43 5.46 -2.52 3.57
CA SER A 43 5.08 -3.62 4.42
C SER A 43 6.01 -3.72 5.61
N ARG A 44 5.52 -4.31 6.68
CA ARG A 44 6.34 -4.66 7.81
C ARG A 44 5.72 -5.86 8.52
N GLU A 45 6.50 -6.49 9.36
CA GLU A 45 6.03 -7.63 10.12
C GLU A 45 6.14 -7.34 11.59
N ALA A 46 5.18 -7.84 12.35
CA ALA A 46 5.23 -7.77 13.79
C ALA A 46 4.75 -9.13 14.29
N GLY A 47 5.67 -9.95 14.74
CA GLY A 47 5.37 -11.32 15.12
C GLY A 47 4.85 -12.09 13.92
N GLN A 48 3.67 -12.68 14.06
CA GLN A 48 3.07 -13.45 12.99
C GLN A 48 2.27 -12.58 12.03
N ARG A 49 2.06 -11.34 12.38
CA ARG A 49 1.19 -10.47 11.58
C ARG A 49 1.99 -9.64 10.59
N ARG A 50 1.43 -9.52 9.40
CA ARG A 50 1.99 -8.65 8.38
C ARG A 50 1.13 -7.41 8.26
N PHE A 51 1.76 -6.27 8.12
CA PHE A 51 1.07 -5.00 7.90
C PHE A 51 1.47 -4.50 6.52
N ILE A 52 0.47 -4.13 5.72
CA ILE A 52 0.70 -3.59 4.38
C ILE A 52 -0.03 -2.28 4.29
N SER A 53 0.60 -1.28 3.72
CA SER A 53 -0.05 -0.01 3.47
C SER A 53 0.23 0.44 2.05
N MET A 54 -0.69 1.19 1.47
CA MET A 54 -0.50 1.73 0.14
C MET A 54 -1.45 2.88 -0.10
N HIS A 55 -1.11 3.70 -1.07
CA HIS A 55 -1.97 4.78 -1.51
C HIS A 55 -2.66 4.33 -2.78
N VAL A 56 -3.96 4.57 -2.87
CA VAL A 56 -4.77 4.18 -4.01
C VAL A 56 -5.27 5.46 -4.66
N LEU A 57 -4.93 5.64 -5.93
CA LEU A 57 -5.28 6.87 -6.65
C LEU A 57 -6.44 6.63 -7.58
N VAL A 58 -7.47 7.42 -7.43
CA VAL A 58 -8.68 7.32 -8.24
C VAL A 58 -9.05 8.69 -8.79
N PRO A 59 -9.88 8.76 -9.83
CA PRO A 59 -10.32 10.07 -10.32
C PRO A 59 -10.96 10.88 -9.20
N GLY A 60 -10.61 12.14 -9.13
CA GLY A 60 -11.12 13.01 -8.07
C GLY A 60 -12.62 13.21 -8.12
N SER A 61 -13.24 12.88 -9.24
CA SER A 61 -14.70 13.01 -9.38
C SER A 61 -15.47 11.87 -8.73
N TRP A 62 -14.80 10.84 -8.25
CA TRP A 62 -15.50 9.74 -7.60
C TRP A 62 -16.14 10.21 -6.30
N THR A 63 -17.23 9.57 -5.93
CA THR A 63 -17.81 9.83 -4.62
C THR A 63 -16.97 9.15 -3.55
N VAL A 64 -17.11 9.62 -2.34
CA VAL A 64 -16.44 8.99 -1.20
C VAL A 64 -16.91 7.54 -1.08
N GLN A 65 -18.19 7.29 -1.29
CA GLN A 65 -18.71 5.92 -1.19
C GLN A 65 -18.04 5.00 -2.20
N ARG A 66 -17.90 5.47 -3.43
CA ARG A 66 -17.30 4.64 -4.46
C ARG A 66 -15.83 4.35 -4.14
N GLY A 67 -15.13 5.36 -3.64
CA GLY A 67 -13.74 5.17 -3.24
C GLY A 67 -13.61 4.19 -2.09
N HIS A 68 -14.48 4.33 -1.10
CA HIS A 68 -14.48 3.45 0.06
C HIS A 68 -14.72 1.99 -0.37
N ASP A 69 -15.69 1.78 -1.23
CA ASP A 69 -16.02 0.43 -1.67
C ASP A 69 -14.83 -0.22 -2.41
N LEU A 70 -14.13 0.58 -3.20
CA LEU A 70 -12.96 0.08 -3.90
C LEU A 70 -11.87 -0.30 -2.91
N LEU A 71 -11.62 0.52 -1.89
CA LEU A 71 -10.59 0.23 -0.91
C LEU A 71 -10.91 -1.06 -0.16
N GLU A 72 -12.16 -1.29 0.18
CA GLU A 72 -12.56 -2.50 0.88
C GLU A 72 -12.28 -3.72 0.01
N GLN A 73 -12.56 -3.62 -1.27
CA GLN A 73 -12.33 -4.71 -2.19
C GLN A 73 -10.84 -5.01 -2.34
N ILE A 74 -10.03 -3.98 -2.52
CA ILE A 74 -8.59 -4.14 -2.68
C ILE A 74 -7.99 -4.73 -1.41
N GLU A 75 -8.39 -4.23 -0.26
CA GLU A 75 -7.85 -4.72 1.01
C GLU A 75 -8.16 -6.20 1.19
N ALA A 76 -9.37 -6.61 0.87
CA ALA A 76 -9.73 -8.01 1.00
C ALA A 76 -8.90 -8.89 0.06
N GLU A 77 -8.73 -8.45 -1.18
CA GLU A 77 -7.96 -9.22 -2.15
C GLU A 77 -6.48 -9.31 -1.77
N VAL A 78 -5.93 -8.24 -1.24
CA VAL A 78 -4.54 -8.25 -0.82
C VAL A 78 -4.36 -9.17 0.39
N ARG A 79 -5.30 -9.14 1.34
CA ARG A 79 -5.21 -10.01 2.50
C ARG A 79 -5.20 -11.49 2.07
N GLU A 80 -5.94 -11.81 1.04
CA GLU A 80 -6.00 -13.18 0.57
C GLU A 80 -4.69 -13.68 -0.04
N CYS A 81 -3.77 -12.78 -0.32
CA CYS A 81 -2.47 -13.18 -0.85
C CYS A 81 -1.60 -13.88 0.19
N PHE A 82 -1.96 -13.79 1.46
CA PHE A 82 -1.10 -14.30 2.52
C PHE A 82 -1.77 -15.35 3.39
N ASP A 83 -0.98 -16.31 3.89
CA ASP A 83 -1.46 -17.39 4.74
C ASP A 83 -1.43 -17.02 6.21
N ARG A 84 -1.18 -15.78 6.53
CA ARG A 84 -0.99 -15.33 7.91
C ARG A 84 -1.85 -14.09 8.15
N PRO A 85 -2.10 -13.76 9.41
CA PRO A 85 -2.89 -12.58 9.72
C PRO A 85 -2.26 -11.36 9.07
N THR A 86 -3.06 -10.62 8.31
CA THR A 86 -2.55 -9.46 7.55
C THR A 86 -3.51 -8.31 7.74
N THR A 87 -2.96 -7.15 8.06
CA THR A 87 -3.72 -5.92 8.15
C THR A 87 -3.31 -5.05 6.98
N VAL A 88 -4.27 -4.57 6.22
CA VAL A 88 -4.00 -3.74 5.05
C VAL A 88 -4.61 -2.36 5.31
N PHE A 89 -3.79 -1.34 5.21
CA PHE A 89 -4.23 0.04 5.34
C PHE A 89 -4.13 0.69 3.97
N THR A 90 -5.17 1.39 3.56
CA THR A 90 -5.14 2.11 2.29
C THR A 90 -5.48 3.57 2.52
N HIS A 91 -4.92 4.42 1.69
CA HIS A 91 -5.19 5.85 1.73
C HIS A 91 -5.65 6.25 0.33
N LEU A 92 -6.85 6.79 0.24
CA LEU A 92 -7.45 7.16 -1.06
C LEU A 92 -7.01 8.56 -1.44
N GLU A 93 -6.51 8.73 -2.65
CA GLU A 93 -6.08 10.05 -3.14
C GLU A 93 -6.57 10.29 -4.55
N PRO A 94 -6.82 11.56 -4.90
CA PRO A 94 -7.23 11.86 -6.27
C PRO A 94 -6.02 11.82 -7.20
N LEU A 95 -6.22 11.23 -8.37
CA LEU A 95 -5.15 11.13 -9.36
C LEU A 95 -4.64 12.49 -9.79
N GLU A 96 -5.54 13.46 -9.84
CA GLU A 96 -5.22 14.75 -10.39
C GLU A 96 -4.52 15.71 -9.42
N ASP A 97 -4.45 15.33 -8.15
CA ASP A 97 -3.87 16.21 -7.16
C ASP A 97 -2.35 16.08 -7.20
N PRO A 98 -1.62 17.15 -7.45
CA PRO A 98 -0.16 17.08 -7.48
C PRO A 98 0.42 16.58 -6.16
N THR A 99 -0.23 16.82 -5.05
CA THR A 99 0.30 16.40 -3.76
C THR A 99 0.22 14.90 -3.59
N SER A 100 -0.61 14.22 -4.36
CA SER A 100 -0.66 12.77 -4.31
C SER A 100 0.64 12.14 -4.73
N MET A 101 1.39 12.80 -5.60
CA MET A 101 2.65 12.26 -6.07
C MET A 101 3.81 12.63 -5.14
N ASP A 102 3.61 13.58 -4.26
CA ASP A 102 4.65 14.01 -3.36
C ASP A 102 4.93 12.92 -2.34
N ASP A 103 3.99 12.03 -2.12
CA ASP A 103 4.16 10.97 -1.14
C ASP A 103 5.33 10.09 -1.47
N ILE A 104 5.73 10.07 -2.71
CA ILE A 104 6.82 9.23 -3.10
C ILE A 104 8.08 9.58 -2.37
N GLY A 105 8.33 10.82 -2.15
CA GLY A 105 9.55 11.22 -1.50
C GLY A 105 9.29 11.87 -0.21
N ILE A 106 8.17 11.54 0.37
CA ILE A 106 7.79 12.29 1.31
C ILE A 106 8.22 12.27 2.53
N ASP A 107 8.44 11.25 3.01
CA ASP A 107 8.80 11.19 4.31
C ASP A 107 9.65 12.31 4.63
N ARG A 108 10.07 12.93 3.65
CA ARG A 108 10.80 14.05 3.80
C ARG A 108 9.91 15.04 4.38
N GLY A 109 10.37 15.64 5.26
CA GLY A 109 9.79 16.82 5.72
C GLY A 109 8.40 16.73 6.21
N GLN A 110 7.91 15.60 6.31
CA GLN A 110 6.61 15.55 6.72
C GLN A 110 6.53 15.67 8.13
N PRO A 111 5.95 16.60 8.66
CA PRO A 111 5.78 16.70 10.09
C PRO A 111 4.92 15.57 10.56
#